data_d6cc3ee16cddd00bf784a253a140f7e8
#
_entry.id   d6cc3ee16cddd00bf784a253a140f7e8
#
_cell.length_a   1.000
_cell.length_b   1.000
_cell.length_c   1.000
_cell.angle_alpha   90.00
_cell.angle_beta   90.00
_cell.angle_gamma   90.00
#
_symmetry.space_group_name_H-M   'P 1'
#
loop_
_entity.id
_entity.type
_entity.pdbx_description
1 polymer ?
#
loop_
_entity_poly.entity_id
_entity_poly.type
_entity_poly.pdbx_seq_one_letter_code
_entity_poly.pdbx_strand_id
1 'polypeptide(L)'
;MLKQLLTVTVSVILLAVLVVPICESYGDPSPNELDVLVISGQSNGAYMETTTVHGVTNVICDPDDVNGNVPLPHKNAYYYGTALVPILYGAYYETATYDTTLDSYAIHPMTSEGAWIIGGEEAAIASALTARSYHDVLIINVCAPGAPIEFYEDGATGAAYSEKVIEDALSKLDSKYRVNKLGFVWIQGESNKTTAIADYISSFESVKGFYEDLGFDTCYMVQTKPGNSGNAADAQLQICNTNPDCILASTAPSTFTVSNGLLVSDDIHYSQLGRNIVGHDIGMAIPVYSSDHPEKGLIMLIPWLLIAAIIVSFTAAIFIRRAD
;
A
#
# COMPACT_ATOMS: atom_id res chain seq x y z
N MET A 1 8.91 -26.84 53.11
CA MET A 1 7.80 -25.95 52.65
C MET A 1 8.14 -24.48 52.66
N LEU A 2 8.50 -23.86 53.78
CA LEU A 2 8.76 -22.42 53.87
C LEU A 2 9.91 -21.96 52.95
N LYS A 3 11.07 -22.70 52.92
CA LYS A 3 12.19 -22.36 52.02
C LYS A 3 11.85 -22.45 50.52
N GLN A 4 10.98 -23.38 50.12
CA GLN A 4 10.57 -23.55 48.73
C GLN A 4 9.59 -22.45 48.29
N LEU A 5 8.69 -22.05 49.21
CA LEU A 5 7.82 -20.90 48.97
C LEU A 5 8.62 -19.62 48.81
N LEU A 6 9.65 -19.43 49.63
CA LEU A 6 10.52 -18.25 49.56
C LEU A 6 11.30 -18.21 48.24
N THR A 7 11.80 -19.35 47.76
CA THR A 7 12.54 -19.43 46.47
C THR A 7 11.65 -19.10 45.29
N VAL A 8 10.40 -19.57 45.24
CA VAL A 8 9.46 -19.28 44.17
C VAL A 8 9.07 -17.83 44.21
N THR A 9 8.80 -17.28 45.40
CA THR A 9 8.43 -15.85 45.55
C THR A 9 9.57 -14.93 45.14
N VAL A 10 10.83 -15.22 45.51
CA VAL A 10 12.01 -14.45 45.10
C VAL A 10 12.24 -14.54 43.59
N SER A 11 12.06 -15.70 42.97
CA SER A 11 12.19 -15.83 41.50
C SER A 11 11.13 -15.04 40.74
N VAL A 12 9.90 -15.02 41.23
CA VAL A 12 8.80 -14.21 40.59
C VAL A 12 9.04 -12.71 40.77
N ILE A 13 9.51 -12.28 41.94
CA ILE A 13 9.86 -10.88 42.20
C ILE A 13 11.07 -10.46 41.36
N LEU A 14 12.11 -11.30 41.22
CA LEU A 14 13.29 -11.03 40.38
C LEU A 14 12.87 -10.89 38.88
N LEU A 15 11.99 -11.75 38.43
CA LEU A 15 11.46 -11.70 37.09
C LEU A 15 10.63 -10.42 36.87
N ALA A 16 9.80 -10.04 37.83
CA ALA A 16 9.02 -8.80 37.77
C ALA A 16 9.93 -7.55 37.81
N VAL A 17 10.97 -7.55 38.65
CA VAL A 17 11.94 -6.44 38.77
C VAL A 17 12.83 -6.30 37.52
N LEU A 18 13.09 -7.42 36.81
CA LEU A 18 13.85 -7.39 35.54
C LEU A 18 12.99 -7.02 34.33
N VAL A 19 11.70 -7.35 34.34
CA VAL A 19 10.79 -7.10 33.21
C VAL A 19 10.16 -5.69 33.26
N VAL A 20 9.83 -5.20 34.46
CA VAL A 20 9.21 -3.87 34.62
C VAL A 20 10.11 -2.72 34.14
N PRO A 21 11.42 -2.65 34.43
CA PRO A 21 12.28 -1.59 33.89
C PRO A 21 12.48 -1.69 32.37
N ILE A 22 12.42 -2.91 31.82
CA ILE A 22 12.49 -3.08 30.36
C ILE A 22 11.24 -2.50 29.71
N CYS A 23 10.07 -2.62 30.33
CA CYS A 23 8.82 -2.03 29.81
C CYS A 23 8.75 -0.49 30.01
N GLU A 24 9.41 0.04 31.04
CA GLU A 24 9.41 1.50 31.33
C GLU A 24 10.52 2.27 30.62
N SER A 25 11.57 1.60 30.12
CA SER A 25 12.69 2.24 29.44
C SER A 25 12.50 2.42 27.92
N TYR A 26 11.41 1.92 27.37
CA TYR A 26 11.09 2.20 25.98
C TYR A 26 10.48 3.61 25.90
N GLY A 27 11.36 4.52 25.56
CA GLY A 27 11.12 5.94 25.42
C GLY A 27 9.98 6.28 24.45
N ASP A 28 9.74 7.57 24.32
CA ASP A 28 8.76 8.18 23.42
C ASP A 28 8.57 7.41 22.12
N PRO A 29 7.34 7.31 21.64
CA PRO A 29 7.10 6.71 20.32
C PRO A 29 8.09 7.35 19.36
N SER A 30 8.80 6.51 18.59
CA SER A 30 9.68 6.97 17.53
C SER A 30 8.96 8.06 16.72
N PRO A 31 9.68 9.05 16.21
CA PRO A 31 9.06 10.11 15.40
C PRO A 31 8.08 9.46 14.43
N ASN A 32 6.93 10.08 14.19
CA ASN A 32 5.87 9.53 13.37
C ASN A 32 6.47 9.06 12.04
N GLU A 33 6.61 7.76 11.89
CA GLU A 33 7.04 7.14 10.64
C GLU A 33 5.93 7.29 9.62
N LEU A 34 6.24 7.76 8.44
CA LEU A 34 5.30 7.89 7.34
C LEU A 34 5.78 7.08 6.14
N ASP A 35 5.04 6.04 5.84
CA ASP A 35 5.24 5.25 4.63
C ASP A 35 4.59 5.96 3.45
N VAL A 36 5.37 6.27 2.41
CA VAL A 36 4.89 6.94 1.21
C VAL A 36 4.89 5.97 0.04
N LEU A 37 3.75 5.81 -0.61
CA LEU A 37 3.54 4.98 -1.79
C LEU A 37 3.03 5.84 -2.95
N VAL A 38 3.62 5.67 -4.12
CA VAL A 38 3.14 6.32 -5.35
C VAL A 38 2.33 5.31 -6.15
N ILE A 39 1.17 5.69 -6.70
CA ILE A 39 0.44 4.91 -7.70
C ILE A 39 0.62 5.60 -9.04
N SER A 40 1.10 4.86 -10.04
CA SER A 40 1.36 5.33 -11.39
C SER A 40 0.77 4.39 -12.44
N GLY A 41 0.43 4.91 -13.58
CA GLY A 41 -0.16 4.15 -14.67
C GLY A 41 -1.32 4.86 -15.36
N GLN A 42 -2.33 4.10 -15.79
CA GLN A 42 -3.44 4.64 -16.55
C GLN A 42 -4.80 4.52 -15.84
N SER A 43 -5.89 4.52 -16.59
CA SER A 43 -7.27 4.63 -16.07
C SER A 43 -7.64 3.62 -14.99
N ASN A 44 -7.10 2.40 -15.03
CA ASN A 44 -7.36 1.39 -14.01
C ASN A 44 -6.65 1.64 -12.67
N GLY A 45 -5.64 2.52 -12.63
CA GLY A 45 -5.04 3.02 -11.40
C GLY A 45 -5.45 4.45 -11.05
N ALA A 46 -6.09 5.17 -11.98
CA ALA A 46 -6.52 6.54 -11.77
C ALA A 46 -7.84 6.59 -10.99
N TYR A 47 -7.97 7.58 -10.10
CA TYR A 47 -9.28 7.90 -9.57
C TYR A 47 -10.18 8.44 -10.69
N MET A 48 -11.30 7.78 -10.91
CA MET A 48 -12.31 8.17 -11.90
C MET A 48 -13.69 7.87 -11.35
N GLU A 49 -14.53 8.88 -11.13
CA GLU A 49 -15.89 8.64 -10.66
C GLU A 49 -16.70 7.86 -11.70
N THR A 50 -16.60 8.25 -12.96
CA THR A 50 -17.35 7.63 -14.04
C THR A 50 -16.52 7.55 -15.33
N THR A 51 -16.87 6.60 -16.17
CA THR A 51 -16.42 6.55 -17.57
C THR A 51 -17.62 6.44 -18.51
N THR A 52 -17.53 7.03 -19.70
CA THR A 52 -18.55 6.89 -20.74
C THR A 52 -17.94 6.22 -21.98
N VAL A 53 -18.34 4.98 -22.23
CA VAL A 53 -17.91 4.20 -23.39
C VAL A 53 -19.12 3.81 -24.21
N HIS A 54 -19.07 4.08 -25.51
CA HIS A 54 -20.18 3.82 -26.44
C HIS A 54 -21.53 4.41 -25.99
N GLY A 55 -21.52 5.57 -25.31
CA GLY A 55 -22.74 6.24 -24.82
C GLY A 55 -23.31 5.66 -23.52
N VAL A 56 -22.66 4.71 -22.91
CA VAL A 56 -23.02 4.16 -21.60
C VAL A 56 -22.08 4.75 -20.54
N THR A 57 -22.66 5.43 -19.56
CA THR A 57 -21.91 5.92 -18.39
C THR A 57 -21.87 4.85 -17.32
N ASN A 58 -20.67 4.49 -16.90
CA ASN A 58 -20.41 3.52 -15.83
C ASN A 58 -19.83 4.24 -14.63
N VAL A 59 -20.27 3.88 -13.42
CA VAL A 59 -19.62 4.27 -12.17
C VAL A 59 -18.40 3.37 -11.99
N ILE A 60 -17.24 3.94 -11.78
CA ILE A 60 -15.96 3.23 -11.62
C ILE A 60 -15.54 3.25 -10.16
N CYS A 61 -15.33 4.44 -9.61
CA CYS A 61 -14.99 4.62 -8.21
C CYS A 61 -16.26 4.97 -7.42
N ASP A 62 -16.74 4.01 -6.63
CA ASP A 62 -17.95 4.15 -5.85
C ASP A 62 -17.60 4.13 -4.34
N PRO A 63 -17.69 5.28 -3.67
CA PRO A 63 -17.42 5.36 -2.23
C PRO A 63 -18.30 4.43 -1.39
N ASP A 64 -19.54 4.19 -1.80
CA ASP A 64 -20.45 3.32 -1.06
C ASP A 64 -20.01 1.85 -1.12
N ASP A 65 -19.46 1.41 -2.25
CA ASP A 65 -18.90 0.06 -2.39
C ASP A 65 -17.58 -0.11 -1.62
N VAL A 66 -16.79 0.95 -1.47
CA VAL A 66 -15.63 0.95 -0.57
C VAL A 66 -16.09 0.73 0.85
N ASN A 67 -17.08 1.48 1.31
CA ASN A 67 -17.63 1.38 2.68
C ASN A 67 -18.14 -0.01 3.04
N GLY A 68 -18.77 -0.70 2.11
CA GLY A 68 -19.36 -2.01 2.35
C GLY A 68 -18.36 -3.16 2.35
N ASN A 69 -17.25 -3.03 1.62
CA ASN A 69 -16.38 -4.15 1.26
C ASN A 69 -14.92 -4.02 1.69
N VAL A 70 -14.50 -2.85 2.11
CA VAL A 70 -13.16 -2.61 2.65
C VAL A 70 -13.30 -2.12 4.07
N PRO A 71 -12.65 -2.76 5.05
CA PRO A 71 -12.55 -2.17 6.38
C PRO A 71 -11.98 -0.76 6.23
N LEU A 72 -12.70 0.21 6.77
CA LEU A 72 -12.31 1.61 6.62
C LEU A 72 -10.87 1.79 7.07
N PRO A 73 -10.08 2.60 6.34
CA PRO A 73 -8.70 2.86 6.72
C PRO A 73 -8.65 3.37 8.14
N HIS A 74 -7.70 2.87 8.88
CA HIS A 74 -7.42 3.39 10.20
C HIS A 74 -7.06 4.88 10.10
N LYS A 75 -7.25 5.63 11.17
CA LYS A 75 -7.00 7.08 11.30
C LYS A 75 -5.61 7.59 10.87
N ASN A 76 -4.72 6.70 10.46
CA ASN A 76 -3.33 6.95 10.11
C ASN A 76 -3.07 6.77 8.61
N ALA A 77 -4.08 6.93 7.77
CA ALA A 77 -3.94 6.87 6.32
C ALA A 77 -4.30 8.21 5.68
N TYR A 78 -3.52 8.61 4.70
CA TYR A 78 -3.63 9.91 4.03
C TYR A 78 -3.52 9.74 2.52
N TYR A 79 -4.12 10.67 1.79
CA TYR A 79 -3.90 10.82 0.37
C TYR A 79 -3.51 12.28 0.05
N TYR A 80 -2.85 12.45 -1.08
CA TYR A 80 -2.55 13.78 -1.61
C TYR A 80 -3.54 14.14 -2.73
N GLY A 81 -4.20 15.29 -2.63
CA GLY A 81 -5.20 15.72 -3.61
C GLY A 81 -5.97 16.95 -3.17
N THR A 82 -7.14 17.15 -3.76
CA THR A 82 -8.10 18.15 -3.27
C THR A 82 -8.86 17.60 -2.07
N ALA A 83 -9.62 18.47 -1.38
CA ALA A 83 -10.47 18.03 -0.28
C ALA A 83 -11.54 17.00 -0.68
N LEU A 84 -11.78 16.73 -1.95
CA LEU A 84 -12.83 15.84 -2.46
C LEU A 84 -12.31 14.59 -3.17
N VAL A 85 -11.16 14.68 -3.79
CA VAL A 85 -10.65 13.61 -4.64
C VAL A 85 -9.12 13.62 -4.66
N PRO A 86 -8.45 12.46 -4.84
CA PRO A 86 -7.06 12.41 -5.22
C PRO A 86 -6.83 13.22 -6.49
N ILE A 87 -5.58 13.43 -6.85
CA ILE A 87 -5.25 14.20 -8.05
C ILE A 87 -5.97 13.62 -9.25
N LEU A 88 -6.76 14.48 -9.91
CA LEU A 88 -7.35 14.14 -11.20
C LEU A 88 -6.42 14.64 -12.30
N TYR A 89 -5.75 13.71 -12.95
CA TYR A 89 -5.32 13.99 -14.30
C TYR A 89 -6.52 14.08 -15.22
N GLY A 90 -6.57 15.08 -16.05
CA GLY A 90 -7.40 14.98 -17.26
C GLY A 90 -6.99 13.73 -18.03
N ALA A 91 -7.93 13.13 -18.79
CA ALA A 91 -7.59 12.03 -19.66
C ALA A 91 -6.39 12.40 -20.56
N TYR A 92 -5.45 11.45 -20.73
CA TYR A 92 -4.35 11.65 -21.66
C TYR A 92 -4.89 11.86 -23.07
N TYR A 93 -4.59 13.02 -23.61
CA TYR A 93 -4.72 13.31 -25.04
C TYR A 93 -3.36 13.82 -25.49
N GLU A 94 -2.89 13.39 -26.66
CA GLU A 94 -1.58 13.78 -27.19
C GLU A 94 -1.30 15.30 -27.24
N THR A 95 -2.36 16.11 -27.13
CA THR A 95 -2.30 17.58 -27.13
C THR A 95 -2.73 18.22 -25.81
N ALA A 96 -2.99 17.43 -24.76
CA ALA A 96 -3.49 17.98 -23.51
C ALA A 96 -2.37 18.75 -22.77
N THR A 97 -2.69 19.99 -22.38
CA THR A 97 -1.90 20.70 -21.38
C THR A 97 -2.44 20.30 -20.00
N TYR A 98 -1.62 19.66 -19.22
CA TYR A 98 -1.97 19.32 -17.84
C TYR A 98 -1.97 20.57 -16.99
N ASP A 99 -3.04 20.76 -16.20
CA ASP A 99 -3.05 21.83 -15.19
C ASP A 99 -1.96 21.52 -14.17
N THR A 100 -0.95 22.36 -14.12
CA THR A 100 0.20 22.21 -13.24
C THR A 100 0.09 23.09 -12.00
N THR A 101 -1.07 23.69 -11.75
CA THR A 101 -1.30 24.44 -10.50
C THR A 101 -1.66 23.47 -9.40
N LEU A 102 -0.78 23.33 -8.41
CA LEU A 102 -0.97 22.45 -7.25
C LEU A 102 -1.42 23.21 -5.99
N ASP A 103 -1.80 24.49 -6.15
CA ASP A 103 -2.12 25.37 -5.02
C ASP A 103 -3.33 24.92 -4.21
N SER A 104 -4.25 24.16 -4.83
CA SER A 104 -5.44 23.62 -4.17
C SER A 104 -5.23 22.23 -3.59
N TYR A 105 -4.07 21.60 -3.82
CA TYR A 105 -3.79 20.27 -3.34
C TYR A 105 -3.17 20.30 -1.94
N ALA A 106 -3.54 19.31 -1.13
CA ALA A 106 -3.04 19.13 0.22
C ALA A 106 -3.05 17.64 0.61
N ILE A 107 -2.50 17.35 1.78
CA ILE A 107 -2.58 16.02 2.37
C ILE A 107 -3.86 15.93 3.20
N HIS A 108 -4.72 14.97 2.87
CA HIS A 108 -5.99 14.74 3.50
C HIS A 108 -6.05 13.37 4.17
N PRO A 109 -6.67 13.26 5.37
CA PRO A 109 -6.85 11.97 6.02
C PRO A 109 -7.90 11.12 5.31
N MET A 110 -7.66 9.82 5.21
CA MET A 110 -8.64 8.81 4.80
C MET A 110 -9.43 8.39 6.02
N THR A 111 -10.44 9.16 6.42
CA THR A 111 -11.25 8.87 7.62
C THR A 111 -12.67 8.50 7.27
N SER A 112 -13.31 7.72 8.15
CA SER A 112 -14.73 7.38 8.09
C SER A 112 -15.66 8.51 8.52
N GLU A 113 -15.13 9.57 9.13
CA GLU A 113 -15.93 10.67 9.65
C GLU A 113 -15.91 11.85 8.68
N GLY A 114 -17.02 12.02 8.02
CA GLY A 114 -17.41 13.29 7.42
C GLY A 114 -16.78 13.65 6.09
N ALA A 115 -16.76 12.85 5.11
CA ALA A 115 -16.66 13.24 3.71
C ALA A 115 -15.77 12.37 2.80
N TRP A 116 -14.88 11.51 3.31
CA TRP A 116 -13.89 10.96 2.40
C TRP A 116 -13.78 9.46 2.52
N ILE A 117 -14.55 8.84 1.75
CA ILE A 117 -14.24 7.54 1.24
C ILE A 117 -13.88 7.78 -0.20
N ILE A 118 -12.61 7.67 -0.46
CA ILE A 118 -12.12 7.78 -1.81
C ILE A 118 -12.41 6.44 -2.47
N GLY A 119 -13.14 6.45 -3.55
CA GLY A 119 -13.14 5.33 -4.48
C GLY A 119 -11.73 5.13 -5.03
N GLY A 120 -11.49 4.02 -5.70
CA GLY A 120 -10.19 3.66 -6.22
C GLY A 120 -9.52 2.56 -5.40
N GLU A 121 -8.25 2.33 -5.64
CA GLU A 121 -7.45 1.32 -4.95
C GLU A 121 -6.92 1.81 -3.61
N GLU A 122 -6.83 3.12 -3.41
CA GLU A 122 -6.13 3.77 -2.30
C GLU A 122 -6.64 3.32 -0.94
N ALA A 123 -7.96 3.28 -0.76
CA ALA A 123 -8.57 2.87 0.51
C ALA A 123 -8.23 1.42 0.87
N ALA A 124 -8.24 0.52 -0.12
CA ALA A 124 -7.93 -0.89 0.08
C ALA A 124 -6.43 -1.11 0.36
N ILE A 125 -5.54 -0.40 -0.34
CA ILE A 125 -4.10 -0.40 -0.07
C ILE A 125 -3.85 0.08 1.36
N ALA A 126 -4.39 1.24 1.72
CA ALA A 126 -4.22 1.84 3.04
C ALA A 126 -4.75 0.92 4.15
N SER A 127 -5.92 0.30 3.95
CA SER A 127 -6.49 -0.65 4.90
C SER A 127 -5.57 -1.86 5.11
N ALA A 128 -5.06 -2.45 4.04
CA ALA A 128 -4.18 -3.62 4.13
C ALA A 128 -2.81 -3.29 4.75
N LEU A 129 -2.27 -2.10 4.49
CA LEU A 129 -1.02 -1.63 5.09
C LEU A 129 -1.20 -1.32 6.58
N THR A 130 -2.16 -0.47 6.94
CA THR A 130 -2.34 -0.02 8.33
C THR A 130 -2.81 -1.14 9.27
N ALA A 131 -3.43 -2.21 8.73
CA ALA A 131 -3.73 -3.41 9.51
C ALA A 131 -2.48 -4.18 9.95
N ARG A 132 -1.34 -3.99 9.30
CA ARG A 132 -0.09 -4.73 9.52
C ARG A 132 1.08 -3.84 9.97
N SER A 133 1.03 -2.54 9.67
CA SER A 133 2.04 -1.54 10.02
C SER A 133 1.51 -0.59 11.10
N TYR A 134 2.43 -0.02 11.87
CA TYR A 134 2.16 1.05 12.82
C TYR A 134 2.50 2.43 12.26
N HIS A 135 3.08 2.47 11.06
CA HIS A 135 3.38 3.70 10.37
C HIS A 135 2.11 4.35 9.85
N ASP A 136 2.11 5.65 9.78
CA ASP A 136 1.16 6.38 8.98
C ASP A 136 1.45 6.08 7.51
N VAL A 137 0.43 6.14 6.64
CA VAL A 137 0.56 5.87 5.21
C VAL A 137 0.08 7.07 4.40
N LEU A 138 0.91 7.55 3.48
CA LEU A 138 0.53 8.54 2.47
C LEU A 138 0.52 7.90 1.09
N ILE A 139 -0.58 7.98 0.38
CA ILE A 139 -0.70 7.54 -1.01
C ILE A 139 -0.76 8.76 -1.92
N ILE A 140 0.10 8.76 -2.94
CA ILE A 140 0.16 9.79 -3.99
C ILE A 140 -0.19 9.11 -5.31
N ASN A 141 -1.30 9.47 -5.92
CA ASN A 141 -1.73 8.90 -7.20
C ASN A 141 -1.36 9.84 -8.35
N VAL A 142 -0.55 9.35 -9.29
CA VAL A 142 -0.11 10.09 -10.48
C VAL A 142 -0.51 9.39 -11.79
N CYS A 143 -1.55 8.56 -11.75
CA CYS A 143 -2.06 7.89 -12.94
C CYS A 143 -2.74 8.87 -13.91
N ALA A 144 -2.53 8.68 -15.22
CA ALA A 144 -3.17 9.45 -16.28
C ALA A 144 -4.05 8.52 -17.14
N PRO A 145 -5.40 8.66 -17.12
CA PRO A 145 -6.28 7.81 -17.92
C PRO A 145 -5.92 7.84 -19.40
N GLY A 146 -5.77 6.64 -20.01
CA GLY A 146 -5.42 6.46 -21.42
C GLY A 146 -3.94 6.64 -21.75
N ALA A 147 -3.09 6.96 -20.79
CA ALA A 147 -1.67 7.19 -21.05
C ALA A 147 -0.94 5.89 -21.47
N PRO A 148 -0.16 5.93 -22.55
CA PRO A 148 0.77 4.86 -22.88
C PRO A 148 2.00 4.93 -21.98
N ILE A 149 2.79 3.85 -21.96
CA ILE A 149 3.98 3.76 -21.09
C ILE A 149 5.00 4.86 -21.39
N GLU A 150 5.14 5.24 -22.65
CA GLU A 150 6.07 6.25 -23.16
C GLU A 150 5.80 7.64 -22.56
N PHE A 151 4.58 7.86 -22.06
CA PHE A 151 4.23 9.09 -21.36
C PHE A 151 4.98 9.26 -20.03
N TYR A 152 5.41 8.15 -19.42
CA TYR A 152 6.08 8.10 -18.13
C TYR A 152 7.58 7.83 -18.20
N GLU A 153 8.14 7.67 -19.41
CA GLU A 153 9.60 7.53 -19.56
C GLU A 153 10.33 8.77 -19.02
N ASP A 154 11.54 8.57 -18.56
CA ASP A 154 12.38 9.68 -18.09
C ASP A 154 12.47 10.80 -19.14
N GLY A 155 12.27 12.03 -18.68
CA GLY A 155 12.21 13.22 -19.53
C GLY A 155 10.88 13.42 -20.28
N ALA A 156 9.91 12.47 -20.21
CA ALA A 156 8.61 12.64 -20.82
C ALA A 156 7.68 13.52 -19.94
N THR A 157 6.59 14.00 -20.54
CA THR A 157 5.64 14.91 -19.88
C THR A 157 5.03 14.31 -18.61
N GLY A 158 4.71 13.02 -18.63
CA GLY A 158 4.12 12.33 -17.49
C GLY A 158 5.10 12.14 -16.34
N ALA A 159 6.38 11.84 -16.66
CA ALA A 159 7.45 11.79 -15.67
C ALA A 159 7.63 13.17 -15.00
N ALA A 160 7.82 14.23 -15.78
CA ALA A 160 8.01 15.58 -15.25
C ALA A 160 6.83 16.06 -14.39
N TYR A 161 5.60 15.68 -14.75
CA TYR A 161 4.44 16.00 -13.94
C TYR A 161 4.39 15.14 -12.66
N SER A 162 4.70 13.86 -12.75
CA SER A 162 4.74 12.96 -11.58
C SER A 162 5.76 13.44 -10.56
N GLU A 163 6.96 13.83 -11.01
CA GLU A 163 7.99 14.44 -10.17
C GLU A 163 7.44 15.67 -9.42
N LYS A 164 6.87 16.63 -10.16
CA LYS A 164 6.29 17.85 -9.58
C LYS A 164 5.23 17.55 -8.51
N VAL A 165 4.34 16.58 -8.77
CA VAL A 165 3.29 16.19 -7.82
C VAL A 165 3.88 15.54 -6.58
N ILE A 166 4.84 14.63 -6.75
CA ILE A 166 5.50 13.94 -5.65
C ILE A 166 6.28 14.93 -4.78
N GLU A 167 7.05 15.83 -5.40
CA GLU A 167 7.81 16.86 -4.69
C GLU A 167 6.90 17.81 -3.91
N ASP A 168 5.80 18.26 -4.52
CA ASP A 168 4.83 19.14 -3.85
C ASP A 168 4.19 18.43 -2.65
N ALA A 169 3.77 17.17 -2.81
CA ALA A 169 3.21 16.38 -1.72
C ALA A 169 4.21 16.24 -0.55
N LEU A 170 5.46 15.89 -0.85
CA LEU A 170 6.51 15.73 0.16
C LEU A 170 6.86 17.06 0.83
N SER A 171 6.82 18.17 0.10
CA SER A 171 7.09 19.51 0.63
C SER A 171 6.04 19.99 1.65
N LYS A 172 4.82 19.45 1.56
CA LYS A 172 3.69 19.79 2.45
C LYS A 172 3.62 18.93 3.70
N LEU A 173 4.54 17.97 3.85
CA LEU A 173 4.62 17.14 5.06
C LEU A 173 5.09 17.95 6.27
N ASP A 174 4.49 17.69 7.41
CA ASP A 174 4.97 18.20 8.71
C ASP A 174 6.36 17.62 8.99
N SER A 175 7.29 18.47 9.42
CA SER A 175 8.66 18.09 9.79
C SER A 175 8.76 17.04 10.91
N LYS A 176 7.64 16.75 11.59
CA LYS A 176 7.57 15.67 12.59
C LYS A 176 7.65 14.27 11.96
N TYR A 177 7.38 14.14 10.66
CA TYR A 177 7.41 12.85 9.99
C TYR A 177 8.83 12.47 9.55
N ARG A 178 9.19 11.22 9.79
CA ARG A 178 10.28 10.55 9.11
C ARG A 178 9.69 9.78 7.91
N VAL A 179 10.04 10.22 6.72
CA VAL A 179 9.51 9.67 5.48
C VAL A 179 10.27 8.39 5.12
N ASN A 180 9.51 7.32 4.89
CA ASN A 180 9.97 6.07 4.33
C ASN A 180 9.28 5.86 2.96
N LYS A 181 10.05 5.87 1.88
CA LYS A 181 9.54 5.66 0.52
C LYS A 181 9.44 4.16 0.26
N LEU A 182 8.21 3.63 0.22
CA LEU A 182 7.95 2.20 0.05
C LEU A 182 8.22 1.71 -1.39
N GLY A 183 7.98 2.57 -2.37
CA GLY A 183 8.07 2.24 -3.78
C GLY A 183 6.90 2.81 -4.58
N PHE A 184 6.74 2.35 -5.82
CA PHE A 184 5.63 2.75 -6.67
C PHE A 184 4.83 1.54 -7.15
N VAL A 185 3.54 1.74 -7.32
CA VAL A 185 2.60 0.79 -7.93
C VAL A 185 2.50 1.10 -9.40
N TRP A 186 2.55 0.07 -10.26
CA TRP A 186 2.40 0.22 -11.70
C TRP A 186 1.14 -0.47 -12.20
N ILE A 187 0.15 0.33 -12.69
CA ILE A 187 -1.13 -0.15 -13.23
C ILE A 187 -1.32 0.44 -14.63
N GLN A 188 -0.65 -0.13 -15.63
CA GLN A 188 -0.67 0.35 -17.00
C GLN A 188 -0.48 -0.83 -17.98
N GLY A 189 -1.11 -0.83 -19.14
CA GLY A 189 -0.91 -1.87 -20.15
C GLY A 189 -1.92 -1.84 -21.29
N GLU A 190 -3.14 -1.40 -21.05
CA GLU A 190 -4.23 -1.42 -22.03
C GLU A 190 -3.92 -0.51 -23.23
N SER A 191 -3.25 0.61 -23.00
CA SER A 191 -2.84 1.54 -24.07
C SER A 191 -1.66 1.02 -24.91
N ASN A 192 -0.93 0.01 -24.40
CA ASN A 192 0.21 -0.62 -25.05
C ASN A 192 -0.05 -2.06 -25.51
N LYS A 193 -1.31 -2.41 -25.76
CA LYS A 193 -1.74 -3.79 -26.10
C LYS A 193 -0.93 -4.44 -27.22
N THR A 194 -0.52 -3.67 -28.21
CA THR A 194 0.19 -4.16 -29.41
C THR A 194 1.67 -3.81 -29.41
N THR A 195 2.17 -3.11 -28.40
CA THR A 195 3.59 -2.81 -28.25
C THR A 195 4.37 -4.13 -28.13
N ALA A 196 5.51 -4.26 -28.82
CA ALA A 196 6.29 -5.46 -28.70
C ALA A 196 6.80 -5.64 -27.26
N ILE A 197 6.86 -6.89 -26.79
CA ILE A 197 7.26 -7.19 -25.39
C ILE A 197 8.60 -6.54 -25.05
N ALA A 198 9.59 -6.63 -25.93
CA ALA A 198 10.92 -6.05 -25.72
C ALA A 198 10.87 -4.52 -25.63
N ASP A 199 10.03 -3.86 -26.44
CA ASP A 199 9.88 -2.42 -26.43
C ASP A 199 9.19 -1.95 -25.14
N TYR A 200 8.13 -2.65 -24.71
CA TYR A 200 7.46 -2.37 -23.42
C TYR A 200 8.42 -2.53 -22.24
N ILE A 201 9.25 -3.59 -22.23
CA ILE A 201 10.27 -3.79 -21.19
C ILE A 201 11.27 -2.64 -21.20
N SER A 202 11.75 -2.22 -22.38
CA SER A 202 12.69 -1.10 -22.48
C SER A 202 12.11 0.22 -21.98
N SER A 203 10.85 0.52 -22.34
CA SER A 203 10.15 1.69 -21.82
C SER A 203 9.97 1.61 -20.30
N PHE A 204 9.63 0.41 -19.77
CA PHE A 204 9.48 0.23 -18.33
C PHE A 204 10.78 0.41 -17.56
N GLU A 205 11.94 0.01 -18.11
CA GLU A 205 13.25 0.28 -17.52
C GLU A 205 13.49 1.80 -17.36
N SER A 206 13.09 2.60 -18.35
CA SER A 206 13.16 4.07 -18.27
C SER A 206 12.21 4.62 -17.18
N VAL A 207 10.97 4.11 -17.12
CA VAL A 207 10.01 4.47 -16.05
C VAL A 207 10.55 4.11 -14.68
N LYS A 208 11.11 2.91 -14.53
CA LYS A 208 11.66 2.45 -13.25
C LYS A 208 12.82 3.33 -12.82
N GLY A 209 13.77 3.62 -13.72
CA GLY A 209 14.89 4.51 -13.44
C GLY A 209 14.45 5.89 -12.95
N PHE A 210 13.41 6.47 -13.57
CA PHE A 210 12.83 7.73 -13.13
C PHE A 210 12.32 7.66 -11.68
N TYR A 211 11.60 6.59 -11.27
CA TYR A 211 11.14 6.45 -9.89
C TYR A 211 12.26 6.15 -8.90
N GLU A 212 13.29 5.41 -9.32
CA GLU A 212 14.52 5.17 -8.53
C GLU A 212 15.24 6.48 -8.23
N ASP A 213 15.36 7.39 -9.20
CA ASP A 213 15.98 8.71 -9.00
C ASP A 213 15.20 9.57 -7.99
N LEU A 214 13.91 9.34 -7.87
CA LEU A 214 13.08 9.94 -6.82
C LEU A 214 13.14 9.18 -5.48
N GLY A 215 13.86 8.05 -5.43
CA GLY A 215 14.05 7.20 -4.24
C GLY A 215 12.91 6.22 -3.99
N PHE A 216 12.14 5.84 -5.01
CA PHE A 216 11.12 4.80 -4.96
C PHE A 216 11.62 3.55 -5.69
N ASP A 217 12.50 2.80 -5.05
CA ASP A 217 13.31 1.74 -5.69
C ASP A 217 12.51 0.46 -6.02
N THR A 218 11.41 0.21 -5.32
CA THR A 218 10.61 -1.00 -5.50
C THR A 218 9.37 -0.73 -6.34
N CYS A 219 9.14 -1.55 -7.38
CA CYS A 219 7.92 -1.56 -8.16
C CYS A 219 6.95 -2.65 -7.68
N TYR A 220 5.70 -2.28 -7.41
CA TYR A 220 4.59 -3.20 -7.16
C TYR A 220 3.74 -3.28 -8.42
N MET A 221 4.02 -4.28 -9.23
CA MET A 221 3.40 -4.49 -10.54
C MET A 221 2.02 -5.12 -10.41
N VAL A 222 1.02 -4.52 -11.03
CA VAL A 222 -0.27 -5.16 -11.28
C VAL A 222 -0.27 -5.70 -12.70
N GLN A 223 -0.39 -7.02 -12.87
CA GLN A 223 -0.64 -7.59 -14.20
C GLN A 223 -2.03 -7.19 -14.66
N THR A 224 -2.08 -6.36 -15.68
CA THR A 224 -3.34 -5.96 -16.31
C THR A 224 -4.02 -7.14 -16.99
N LYS A 225 -5.36 -7.05 -17.23
CA LYS A 225 -6.12 -8.15 -17.84
C LYS A 225 -5.52 -8.54 -19.21
N PRO A 226 -5.01 -9.78 -19.41
CA PRO A 226 -4.30 -10.14 -20.63
C PRO A 226 -5.12 -9.95 -21.92
N GLY A 227 -6.45 -10.19 -21.85
CA GLY A 227 -7.35 -9.95 -22.98
C GLY A 227 -7.42 -8.50 -23.43
N ASN A 228 -7.19 -7.56 -22.52
CA ASN A 228 -7.23 -6.11 -22.78
C ASN A 228 -5.85 -5.53 -23.08
N SER A 229 -4.80 -6.09 -22.47
CA SER A 229 -3.43 -5.54 -22.49
C SER A 229 -2.48 -6.29 -23.42
N GLY A 230 -2.86 -7.49 -23.88
CA GLY A 230 -2.07 -8.26 -24.84
C GLY A 230 -0.62 -8.44 -24.42
N ASN A 231 0.32 -8.01 -25.28
CA ASN A 231 1.76 -8.12 -25.04
C ASN A 231 2.25 -7.41 -23.78
N ALA A 232 1.59 -6.33 -23.35
CA ALA A 232 1.97 -5.62 -22.13
C ALA A 232 1.80 -6.50 -20.88
N ALA A 233 0.73 -7.31 -20.80
CA ALA A 233 0.53 -8.24 -19.69
C ALA A 233 1.62 -9.32 -19.62
N ASP A 234 2.09 -9.81 -20.77
CA ASP A 234 3.18 -10.78 -20.84
C ASP A 234 4.52 -10.13 -20.47
N ALA A 235 4.75 -8.90 -20.91
CA ALA A 235 5.93 -8.12 -20.55
C ALA A 235 6.02 -7.87 -19.03
N GLN A 236 4.89 -7.54 -18.38
CA GLN A 236 4.80 -7.35 -16.94
C GLN A 236 5.24 -8.58 -16.15
N LEU A 237 4.78 -9.77 -16.54
CA LEU A 237 5.24 -11.03 -15.95
C LEU A 237 6.74 -11.24 -16.15
N GLN A 238 7.24 -10.93 -17.36
CA GLN A 238 8.65 -11.09 -17.69
C GLN A 238 9.52 -10.16 -16.85
N ILE A 239 9.11 -8.90 -16.69
CA ILE A 239 9.76 -7.90 -15.82
C ILE A 239 9.87 -8.43 -14.39
N CYS A 240 8.77 -8.85 -13.79
CA CYS A 240 8.77 -9.33 -12.42
C CYS A 240 9.56 -10.63 -12.22
N ASN A 241 9.68 -11.47 -13.25
CA ASN A 241 10.49 -12.69 -13.19
C ASN A 241 11.99 -12.43 -13.29
N THR A 242 12.41 -11.32 -13.89
CA THR A 242 13.82 -11.01 -14.17
C THR A 242 14.40 -9.90 -13.31
N ASN A 243 13.55 -9.05 -12.73
CA ASN A 243 13.97 -7.93 -11.89
C ASN A 243 13.50 -8.13 -10.43
N PRO A 244 14.43 -8.33 -9.48
CA PRO A 244 14.08 -8.58 -8.07
C PRO A 244 13.41 -7.39 -7.38
N ASP A 245 13.58 -6.17 -7.89
CA ASP A 245 12.95 -4.97 -7.35
C ASP A 245 11.54 -4.73 -7.91
N CYS A 246 11.07 -5.63 -8.80
CA CYS A 246 9.71 -5.62 -9.32
C CYS A 246 8.90 -6.78 -8.75
N ILE A 247 8.04 -6.49 -7.81
CA ILE A 247 7.17 -7.46 -7.14
C ILE A 247 5.86 -7.57 -7.91
N LEU A 248 5.48 -8.76 -8.34
CA LEU A 248 4.15 -9.00 -8.92
C LEU A 248 3.11 -8.95 -7.80
N ALA A 249 2.51 -7.78 -7.61
CA ALA A 249 1.63 -7.51 -6.49
C ALA A 249 0.23 -8.09 -6.67
N SER A 250 -0.30 -8.06 -7.91
CA SER A 250 -1.61 -8.68 -8.20
C SER A 250 -1.67 -9.24 -9.61
N THR A 251 -2.31 -10.40 -9.74
CA THR A 251 -2.73 -11.01 -11.01
C THR A 251 -4.26 -11.14 -11.10
N ALA A 252 -4.97 -10.62 -10.11
CA ALA A 252 -6.42 -10.71 -9.99
C ALA A 252 -7.17 -10.21 -11.25
N PRO A 253 -6.71 -9.15 -11.97
CA PRO A 253 -7.39 -8.69 -13.17
C PRO A 253 -7.58 -9.75 -14.27
N SER A 254 -6.75 -10.79 -14.30
CA SER A 254 -6.89 -11.91 -15.25
C SER A 254 -8.23 -12.65 -15.11
N THR A 255 -8.87 -12.57 -13.95
CA THR A 255 -10.15 -13.23 -13.63
C THR A 255 -11.35 -12.28 -13.71
N PHE A 256 -11.12 -10.99 -13.93
CA PHE A 256 -12.18 -9.98 -13.90
C PHE A 256 -13.05 -10.05 -15.15
N THR A 257 -14.35 -9.97 -14.95
CA THR A 257 -15.37 -9.94 -16.00
C THR A 257 -16.52 -9.03 -15.61
N VAL A 258 -17.29 -8.59 -16.58
CA VAL A 258 -18.54 -7.86 -16.33
C VAL A 258 -19.54 -8.76 -15.58
N SER A 259 -19.56 -10.07 -15.88
CA SER A 259 -20.51 -10.99 -15.28
C SER A 259 -20.26 -11.29 -13.80
N ASN A 260 -19.03 -11.16 -13.32
CA ASN A 260 -18.73 -11.30 -11.89
C ASN A 260 -18.71 -9.95 -11.14
N GLY A 261 -19.05 -8.85 -11.82
CA GLY A 261 -19.14 -7.51 -11.25
C GLY A 261 -17.81 -6.82 -10.98
N LEU A 262 -16.68 -7.40 -11.40
CA LEU A 262 -15.34 -6.87 -11.17
C LEU A 262 -14.85 -5.93 -12.28
N LEU A 263 -15.54 -5.96 -13.44
CA LEU A 263 -15.42 -4.95 -14.50
C LEU A 263 -16.75 -4.23 -14.69
N VAL A 264 -16.68 -2.97 -15.10
CA VAL A 264 -17.85 -2.25 -15.58
C VAL A 264 -18.23 -2.69 -16.99
N SER A 265 -19.35 -2.21 -17.53
CA SER A 265 -19.95 -2.72 -18.77
C SER A 265 -19.11 -2.57 -20.03
N ASP A 266 -18.00 -1.82 -19.99
CA ASP A 266 -17.06 -1.68 -21.11
C ASP A 266 -16.05 -2.82 -21.24
N ASP A 267 -16.04 -3.75 -20.28
CA ASP A 267 -15.12 -4.91 -20.18
C ASP A 267 -13.63 -4.53 -20.11
N ILE A 268 -13.32 -3.28 -19.76
CA ILE A 268 -11.95 -2.74 -19.64
C ILE A 268 -11.68 -2.24 -18.23
N HIS A 269 -12.55 -1.34 -17.73
CA HIS A 269 -12.32 -0.68 -16.47
C HIS A 269 -12.79 -1.53 -15.29
N TYR A 270 -11.96 -1.54 -14.24
CA TYR A 270 -12.32 -2.21 -12.99
C TYR A 270 -13.49 -1.46 -12.33
N SER A 271 -14.46 -2.21 -11.82
CA SER A 271 -15.44 -1.67 -10.88
C SER A 271 -14.76 -1.34 -9.55
N GLN A 272 -15.44 -0.64 -8.65
CA GLN A 272 -14.90 -0.41 -7.30
C GLN A 272 -14.57 -1.73 -6.57
N LEU A 273 -15.39 -2.78 -6.76
CA LEU A 273 -15.09 -4.10 -6.18
C LEU A 273 -13.80 -4.70 -6.74
N GLY A 274 -13.57 -4.57 -8.05
CA GLY A 274 -12.31 -4.99 -8.68
C GLY A 274 -11.12 -4.21 -8.13
N ARG A 275 -11.27 -2.90 -7.95
CA ARG A 275 -10.26 -2.03 -7.36
C ARG A 275 -9.95 -2.38 -5.91
N ASN A 276 -10.96 -2.73 -5.12
CA ASN A 276 -10.77 -3.19 -3.74
C ASN A 276 -9.91 -4.46 -3.67
N ILE A 277 -10.10 -5.40 -4.60
CA ILE A 277 -9.28 -6.62 -4.67
C ILE A 277 -7.83 -6.26 -5.04
N VAL A 278 -7.63 -5.48 -6.10
CA VAL A 278 -6.30 -5.07 -6.55
C VAL A 278 -5.58 -4.28 -5.47
N GLY A 279 -6.25 -3.32 -4.84
CA GLY A 279 -5.68 -2.52 -3.76
C GLY A 279 -5.30 -3.35 -2.53
N HIS A 280 -6.14 -4.32 -2.14
CA HIS A 280 -5.82 -5.25 -1.07
C HIS A 280 -4.58 -6.09 -1.41
N ASP A 281 -4.51 -6.65 -2.62
CA ASP A 281 -3.36 -7.44 -3.06
C ASP A 281 -2.06 -6.62 -3.03
N ILE A 282 -2.10 -5.38 -3.54
CA ILE A 282 -0.97 -4.44 -3.48
C ILE A 282 -0.55 -4.21 -2.02
N GLY A 283 -1.51 -3.84 -1.18
CA GLY A 283 -1.22 -3.59 0.23
C GLY A 283 -0.63 -4.81 0.94
N MET A 284 -1.04 -6.02 0.57
CA MET A 284 -0.50 -7.27 1.13
C MET A 284 0.87 -7.64 0.58
N ALA A 285 1.20 -7.24 -0.66
CA ALA A 285 2.50 -7.50 -1.29
C ALA A 285 3.62 -6.61 -0.72
N ILE A 286 3.26 -5.44 -0.19
CA ILE A 286 4.24 -4.50 0.39
C ILE A 286 4.76 -5.08 1.71
N PRO A 287 6.08 -5.28 1.85
CA PRO A 287 6.67 -5.71 3.12
C PRO A 287 6.45 -4.66 4.19
N VAL A 288 5.91 -5.06 5.32
CA VAL A 288 5.85 -4.21 6.50
C VAL A 288 6.93 -4.61 7.48
N TYR A 289 7.78 -3.69 7.83
CA TYR A 289 8.85 -3.95 8.79
C TYR A 289 8.25 -3.98 10.20
N SER A 290 8.00 -5.19 10.70
CA SER A 290 7.69 -5.39 12.11
C SER A 290 8.92 -5.21 13.02
N SER A 291 10.10 -5.06 12.42
CA SER A 291 11.39 -4.97 13.11
C SER A 291 11.67 -3.63 13.76
N ASP A 292 10.99 -2.56 13.36
CA ASP A 292 11.20 -1.24 13.96
C ASP A 292 10.57 -1.09 15.35
N HIS A 293 9.81 -2.10 15.78
CA HIS A 293 9.28 -2.23 17.13
C HIS A 293 9.50 -3.63 17.68
N PRO A 294 10.77 -4.06 17.90
CA PRO A 294 11.10 -5.36 18.47
C PRO A 294 10.43 -5.59 19.84
N GLU A 295 10.11 -4.50 20.56
CA GLU A 295 9.36 -4.52 21.81
C GLU A 295 7.95 -5.10 21.66
N LYS A 296 7.25 -4.91 20.52
CA LYS A 296 5.89 -5.47 20.34
C LYS A 296 5.92 -6.98 20.07
N GLY A 297 6.91 -7.46 19.32
CA GLY A 297 7.18 -8.90 19.23
C GLY A 297 7.52 -9.49 20.60
N LEU A 298 8.27 -8.75 21.40
CA LEU A 298 8.60 -9.15 22.77
C LEU A 298 7.35 -9.11 23.68
N ILE A 299 6.52 -8.10 23.59
CA ILE A 299 5.26 -7.98 24.35
C ILE A 299 4.31 -9.14 24.01
N MET A 300 4.22 -9.54 22.75
CA MET A 300 3.44 -10.73 22.34
C MET A 300 4.03 -12.04 22.88
N LEU A 301 5.34 -12.12 23.10
CA LEU A 301 6.01 -13.28 23.68
C LEU A 301 5.91 -13.34 25.21
N ILE A 302 5.74 -12.21 25.90
CA ILE A 302 5.64 -12.15 27.37
C ILE A 302 4.57 -13.09 27.93
N PRO A 303 3.33 -13.13 27.44
CA PRO A 303 2.33 -14.08 27.94
C PRO A 303 2.77 -15.54 27.79
N TRP A 304 3.40 -15.90 26.69
CA TRP A 304 3.89 -17.26 26.44
C TRP A 304 5.07 -17.62 27.32
N LEU A 305 5.99 -16.69 27.58
CA LEU A 305 7.11 -16.88 28.51
C LEU A 305 6.62 -17.01 29.96
N LEU A 306 5.60 -16.24 30.35
CA LEU A 306 4.96 -16.37 31.66
C LEU A 306 4.26 -17.72 31.82
N ILE A 307 3.52 -18.16 30.80
CA ILE A 307 2.87 -19.47 30.78
C ILE A 307 3.93 -20.58 30.88
N ALA A 308 5.01 -20.51 30.12
CA ALA A 308 6.11 -21.47 30.17
C ALA A 308 6.79 -21.50 31.56
N ALA A 309 7.04 -20.31 32.15
CA ALA A 309 7.61 -20.22 33.50
C ALA A 309 6.68 -20.82 34.58
N ILE A 310 5.37 -20.62 34.47
CA ILE A 310 4.38 -21.23 35.36
C ILE A 310 4.36 -22.73 35.19
N ILE A 311 4.39 -23.26 33.98
CA ILE A 311 4.41 -24.69 33.70
C ILE A 311 5.68 -25.34 34.27
N VAL A 312 6.86 -24.74 34.07
CA VAL A 312 8.13 -25.21 34.60
C VAL A 312 8.11 -25.19 36.13
N SER A 313 7.56 -24.16 36.74
CA SER A 313 7.45 -24.06 38.22
C SER A 313 6.51 -25.11 38.79
N PHE A 314 5.38 -25.37 38.12
CA PHE A 314 4.44 -26.44 38.54
C PHE A 314 5.03 -27.82 38.39
N THR A 315 5.72 -28.12 37.29
CA THR A 315 6.39 -29.42 37.09
C THR A 315 7.49 -29.64 38.10
N ALA A 316 8.32 -28.65 38.38
CA ALA A 316 9.35 -28.72 39.41
C ALA A 316 8.74 -29.00 40.82
N ALA A 317 7.64 -28.34 41.17
CA ALA A 317 6.94 -28.53 42.44
C ALA A 317 6.36 -29.97 42.58
N ILE A 318 5.87 -30.55 41.49
CA ILE A 318 5.36 -31.95 41.46
C ILE A 318 6.52 -32.96 41.64
N PHE A 319 7.67 -32.72 40.98
CA PHE A 319 8.83 -33.61 41.14
C PHE A 319 9.41 -33.56 42.53
N ILE A 320 9.48 -32.40 43.17
CA ILE A 320 9.96 -32.24 44.54
C ILE A 320 9.04 -32.98 45.55
N ARG A 321 7.70 -32.91 45.35
CA ARG A 321 6.73 -33.63 46.19
C ARG A 321 6.77 -35.15 46.07
N ARG A 322 7.33 -35.68 44.98
CA ARG A 322 7.46 -37.14 44.77
C ARG A 322 8.79 -37.70 45.29
N ALA A 323 9.74 -36.84 45.66
CA ALA A 323 11.05 -37.21 46.17
C ALA A 323 11.14 -37.21 47.73
N ASP A 324 10.10 -36.65 48.39
CA ASP A 324 9.85 -36.78 49.83
C ASP A 324 8.81 -37.90 50.09
#